data_d86f2237454195f2ada901d048ffa010
#
_entry.id   d86f2237454195f2ada901d048ffa010
#
_cell.length_a   1.000
_cell.length_b   1.000
_cell.length_c   1.000
_cell.angle_alpha   90.00
_cell.angle_beta   90.00
_cell.angle_gamma   90.00
#
_symmetry.space_group_name_H-M   'P 1'
#
loop_
_entity.id
_entity.type
_entity.pdbx_description
1 polymer ?
#
loop_
_entity_poly.entity_id
_entity_poly.type
_entity_poly.pdbx_seq_one_letter_code
_entity_poly.pdbx_strand_id
1 'polypeptide(L)'
;MKVFYVTLYLLFVLSLTAKAQDSVKVALVQAHLAWGDVDANLRDFDKRVRSCKGCDMIVFPELFTSGCEMKKRDKEEAVCSKDGVASYYPLVIKRMRKWAKRSGALVVGSTIYKEEGKYYNRLLAVYPDGKYEYYDKHNCFKKGSFSPGDRHLALEWKGIRFSTYICYDLRFPEWSWNH
;
A
#
# COMPACT_ATOMS: atom_id res chain seq x y z
N MET A 1 49.17 -8.04 31.42
CA MET A 1 48.99 -7.29 30.15
C MET A 1 48.23 -8.07 29.08
N LYS A 2 48.61 -9.32 28.70
CA LYS A 2 47.95 -10.09 27.64
C LYS A 2 46.45 -10.31 27.87
N VAL A 3 45.98 -10.55 29.10
CA VAL A 3 44.54 -10.77 29.42
C VAL A 3 43.72 -9.50 29.18
N PHE A 4 44.25 -8.33 29.49
CA PHE A 4 43.58 -7.05 29.31
C PHE A 4 43.30 -6.75 27.83
N TYR A 5 44.21 -7.04 26.94
CA TYR A 5 44.03 -6.85 25.50
C TYR A 5 43.02 -7.84 24.88
N VAL A 6 42.97 -9.08 25.36
CA VAL A 6 42.02 -10.08 24.92
C VAL A 6 40.59 -9.67 25.34
N THR A 7 40.40 -9.16 26.55
CA THR A 7 39.11 -8.69 27.05
C THR A 7 38.64 -7.47 26.28
N LEU A 8 39.56 -6.51 25.99
CA LEU A 8 39.22 -5.32 25.21
C LEU A 8 38.86 -5.68 23.75
N TYR A 9 39.55 -6.64 23.13
CA TYR A 9 39.25 -7.13 21.80
C TYR A 9 37.89 -7.83 21.74
N LEU A 10 37.57 -8.68 22.73
CA LEU A 10 36.27 -9.34 22.86
C LEU A 10 35.13 -8.34 23.02
N LEU A 11 35.30 -7.29 23.82
CA LEU A 11 34.31 -6.22 23.99
C LEU A 11 34.13 -5.42 22.67
N PHE A 12 35.19 -5.17 21.93
CA PHE A 12 35.13 -4.48 20.64
C PHE A 12 34.41 -5.33 19.57
N VAL A 13 34.71 -6.65 19.51
CA VAL A 13 34.02 -7.56 18.58
C VAL A 13 32.54 -7.70 18.93
N LEU A 14 32.16 -7.74 20.22
CA LEU A 14 30.79 -7.78 20.68
C LEU A 14 30.03 -6.47 20.33
N SER A 15 30.70 -5.31 20.35
CA SER A 15 30.07 -4.05 19.95
C SER A 15 29.80 -3.95 18.44
N LEU A 16 30.56 -4.68 17.62
CA LEU A 16 30.35 -4.73 16.16
C LEU A 16 29.15 -5.60 15.75
N THR A 17 28.61 -6.42 16.68
CA THR A 17 27.43 -7.26 16.42
C THR A 17 26.12 -6.62 16.88
N ALA A 18 26.15 -5.40 17.43
CA ALA A 18 24.93 -4.67 17.72
C ALA A 18 24.23 -4.38 16.36
N LYS A 19 23.28 -5.24 15.98
CA LYS A 19 22.37 -4.94 14.88
C LYS A 19 21.69 -3.61 15.21
N ALA A 20 21.87 -2.63 14.34
CA ALA A 20 21.00 -1.46 14.37
C ALA A 20 19.56 -1.98 14.29
N GLN A 21 18.69 -1.46 15.15
CA GLN A 21 17.28 -1.79 15.09
C GLN A 21 16.79 -1.53 13.68
N ASP A 22 16.31 -2.57 12.99
CA ASP A 22 15.80 -2.44 11.65
C ASP A 22 14.65 -1.43 11.67
N SER A 23 14.82 -0.34 10.94
CA SER A 23 13.81 0.70 10.82
C SER A 23 13.40 0.85 9.38
N VAL A 24 12.10 1.06 9.14
CA VAL A 24 11.56 1.33 7.80
C VAL A 24 11.04 2.75 7.75
N LYS A 25 11.58 3.55 6.82
CA LYS A 25 11.13 4.91 6.58
C LYS A 25 9.90 4.91 5.68
N VAL A 26 8.74 5.29 6.26
CA VAL A 26 7.45 5.27 5.56
C VAL A 26 7.04 6.69 5.18
N ALA A 27 6.66 6.89 3.90
CA ALA A 27 5.97 8.08 3.43
C ALA A 27 4.46 7.81 3.38
N LEU A 28 3.69 8.49 4.22
CA LEU A 28 2.23 8.52 4.14
C LEU A 28 1.82 9.66 3.21
N VAL A 29 1.30 9.34 2.03
CA VAL A 29 0.91 10.34 1.04
C VAL A 29 -0.54 10.73 1.26
N GLN A 30 -0.77 11.83 1.97
CA GLN A 30 -2.08 12.44 2.10
C GLN A 30 -2.33 13.36 0.90
N ALA A 31 -3.32 13.02 0.08
CA ALA A 31 -3.66 13.76 -1.13
C ALA A 31 -5.14 14.13 -1.14
N HIS A 32 -5.44 15.32 -1.69
CA HIS A 32 -6.79 15.62 -2.12
C HIS A 32 -7.05 14.87 -3.43
N LEU A 33 -8.02 13.96 -3.41
CA LEU A 33 -8.34 13.14 -4.58
C LEU A 33 -9.37 13.85 -5.46
N ALA A 34 -9.11 13.89 -6.76
CA ALA A 34 -10.13 14.25 -7.75
C ALA A 34 -11.13 13.08 -7.84
N TRP A 35 -12.38 13.34 -7.44
CA TRP A 35 -13.42 12.31 -7.38
C TRP A 35 -13.74 11.73 -8.75
N GLY A 36 -13.54 10.40 -8.88
CA GLY A 36 -13.79 9.67 -10.12
C GLY A 36 -12.79 9.92 -11.26
N ASP A 37 -11.90 10.90 -11.15
CA ASP A 37 -10.91 11.20 -12.19
C ASP A 37 -9.61 10.44 -11.93
N VAL A 38 -9.56 9.21 -12.45
CA VAL A 38 -8.40 8.31 -12.29
C VAL A 38 -7.15 8.92 -12.93
N ASP A 39 -7.27 9.54 -14.09
CA ASP A 39 -6.12 10.11 -14.80
C ASP A 39 -5.52 11.31 -14.04
N ALA A 40 -6.36 12.20 -13.51
CA ALA A 40 -5.89 13.32 -12.68
C ALA A 40 -5.17 12.79 -11.43
N ASN A 41 -5.77 11.83 -10.74
CA ASN A 41 -5.17 11.22 -9.55
C ASN A 41 -3.83 10.56 -9.89
N LEU A 42 -3.74 9.74 -10.93
CA LEU A 42 -2.49 9.10 -11.33
C LEU A 42 -1.39 10.12 -11.70
N ARG A 43 -1.76 11.25 -12.35
CA ARG A 43 -0.82 12.34 -12.64
C ARG A 43 -0.32 13.03 -11.36
N ASP A 44 -1.20 13.24 -10.39
CA ASP A 44 -0.82 13.84 -9.10
C ASP A 44 0.11 12.92 -8.30
N PHE A 45 -0.21 11.62 -8.22
CA PHE A 45 0.64 10.63 -7.55
C PHE A 45 2.00 10.46 -8.25
N ASP A 46 2.09 10.60 -9.58
CA ASP A 46 3.39 10.64 -10.28
C ASP A 46 4.32 11.75 -9.74
N LYS A 47 3.76 12.90 -9.37
CA LYS A 47 4.52 14.02 -8.79
C LYS A 47 4.90 13.73 -7.33
N ARG A 48 3.92 13.29 -6.51
CA ARG A 48 4.13 13.03 -5.07
C ARG A 48 5.17 11.96 -4.82
N VAL A 49 5.16 10.87 -5.57
CA VAL A 49 6.17 9.79 -5.45
C VAL A 49 7.59 10.31 -5.69
N ARG A 50 7.77 11.34 -6.55
CA ARG A 50 9.09 11.94 -6.76
C ARG A 50 9.62 12.64 -5.51
N SER A 51 8.74 13.13 -4.65
CA SER A 51 9.11 13.78 -3.39
C SER A 51 9.40 12.79 -2.26
N CYS A 52 9.03 11.51 -2.42
CA CYS A 52 9.27 10.45 -1.43
C CYS A 52 10.65 9.78 -1.56
N LYS A 53 11.68 10.54 -1.97
CA LYS A 53 13.04 9.99 -2.13
C LYS A 53 13.60 9.48 -0.80
N GLY A 54 14.25 8.32 -0.85
CA GLY A 54 14.89 7.71 0.31
C GLY A 54 13.91 7.14 1.35
N CYS A 55 12.63 7.00 1.01
CA CYS A 55 11.68 6.20 1.79
C CYS A 55 11.76 4.74 1.37
N ASP A 56 11.51 3.86 2.34
CA ASP A 56 11.48 2.41 2.14
C ASP A 56 10.10 1.92 1.73
N MET A 57 9.06 2.63 2.16
CA MET A 57 7.66 2.35 1.83
C MET A 57 6.92 3.65 1.53
N ILE A 58 6.02 3.61 0.55
CA ILE A 58 5.14 4.73 0.17
C ILE A 58 3.70 4.22 0.24
N VAL A 59 2.89 4.82 1.11
CA VAL A 59 1.50 4.41 1.34
C VAL A 59 0.56 5.50 0.86
N PHE A 60 -0.38 5.12 -0.01
CA PHE A 60 -1.43 5.97 -0.54
C PHE A 60 -2.73 5.80 0.25
N PRO A 61 -3.66 6.77 0.19
CA PRO A 61 -4.96 6.64 0.83
C PRO A 61 -5.82 5.54 0.19
N GLU A 62 -6.88 5.16 0.92
CA GLU A 62 -7.90 4.23 0.42
C GLU A 62 -8.50 4.74 -0.90
N LEU A 63 -8.65 3.84 -1.88
CA LEU A 63 -9.17 4.14 -3.21
C LEU A 63 -8.48 5.36 -3.85
N PHE A 64 -7.14 5.38 -3.78
CA PHE A 64 -6.34 6.54 -4.23
C PHE A 64 -6.57 6.93 -5.70
N THR A 65 -7.10 6.02 -6.49
CA THR A 65 -7.38 6.25 -7.92
C THR A 65 -8.66 7.03 -8.16
N SER A 66 -9.66 6.95 -7.26
CA SER A 66 -11.00 7.49 -7.50
C SER A 66 -11.63 8.24 -6.35
N GLY A 67 -11.12 8.05 -5.13
CA GLY A 67 -11.78 8.48 -3.90
C GLY A 67 -12.87 7.50 -3.44
N CYS A 68 -13.38 7.69 -2.21
CA CYS A 68 -14.21 6.71 -1.50
C CYS A 68 -15.70 6.74 -1.85
N GLU A 69 -16.25 7.86 -2.32
CA GLU A 69 -17.68 7.98 -2.64
C GLU A 69 -17.90 8.13 -4.13
N MET A 70 -18.37 7.08 -4.74
CA MET A 70 -18.94 7.12 -6.08
C MET A 70 -20.42 7.48 -5.96
N LYS A 71 -20.75 8.71 -5.55
CA LYS A 71 -22.10 9.22 -5.66
C LYS A 71 -22.42 9.33 -7.15
N LYS A 72 -23.60 8.83 -7.54
CA LYS A 72 -24.24 9.20 -8.80
C LYS A 72 -24.43 10.72 -8.80
N ARG A 73 -23.44 11.45 -9.24
CA ARG A 73 -23.66 12.81 -9.70
C ARG A 73 -24.08 12.66 -11.16
N ASP A 74 -25.30 13.10 -11.39
CA ASP A 74 -25.94 13.36 -12.67
C ASP A 74 -25.32 12.76 -13.95
N LYS A 75 -26.10 11.93 -14.55
CA LYS A 75 -26.20 11.36 -15.92
C LYS A 75 -25.04 11.47 -16.95
N GLU A 76 -23.92 12.08 -16.66
CA GLU A 76 -22.91 12.40 -17.69
C GLU A 76 -21.58 11.63 -17.63
N GLU A 77 -21.31 10.77 -16.63
CA GLU A 77 -19.93 10.29 -16.48
C GLU A 77 -19.80 8.77 -16.26
N ALA A 78 -19.63 8.06 -17.36
CA ALA A 78 -19.15 6.68 -17.38
C ALA A 78 -17.80 6.50 -16.65
N VAL A 79 -17.00 7.57 -16.49
CA VAL A 79 -15.70 7.59 -15.82
C VAL A 79 -15.85 7.44 -14.30
N CYS A 80 -16.94 7.91 -13.71
CA CYS A 80 -17.20 7.81 -12.27
C CYS A 80 -17.90 6.51 -11.86
N SER A 81 -18.17 5.59 -12.79
CA SER A 81 -18.72 4.28 -12.45
C SER A 81 -17.65 3.34 -11.91
N LYS A 82 -18.05 2.36 -11.09
CA LYS A 82 -17.12 1.31 -10.65
C LYS A 82 -16.48 0.58 -11.83
N ASP A 83 -17.22 0.35 -12.90
CA ASP A 83 -16.70 -0.24 -14.14
C ASP A 83 -15.64 0.64 -14.78
N GLY A 84 -15.91 1.94 -14.89
CA GLY A 84 -14.97 2.91 -15.43
C GLY A 84 -13.65 2.89 -14.64
N VAL A 85 -13.72 2.99 -13.29
CA VAL A 85 -12.50 2.94 -12.46
C VAL A 85 -11.80 1.59 -12.54
N ALA A 86 -12.54 0.47 -12.51
CA ALA A 86 -11.97 -0.88 -12.58
C ALA A 86 -11.27 -1.13 -13.94
N SER A 87 -11.71 -0.49 -15.01
CA SER A 87 -11.04 -0.61 -16.32
C SER A 87 -9.61 -0.08 -16.35
N TYR A 88 -9.28 0.83 -15.42
CA TYR A 88 -7.91 1.35 -15.24
C TYR A 88 -6.98 0.40 -14.49
N TYR A 89 -7.47 -0.71 -13.94
CA TYR A 89 -6.65 -1.59 -13.09
C TYR A 89 -5.30 -2.01 -13.72
N PRO A 90 -5.20 -2.40 -15.00
CA PRO A 90 -3.91 -2.70 -15.63
C PRO A 90 -2.97 -1.49 -15.68
N LEU A 91 -3.51 -0.30 -15.91
CA LEU A 91 -2.74 0.94 -15.93
C LEU A 91 -2.25 1.30 -14.53
N VAL A 92 -3.09 1.11 -13.49
CA VAL A 92 -2.72 1.33 -12.08
C VAL A 92 -1.54 0.45 -11.70
N ILE A 93 -1.59 -0.86 -11.98
CA ILE A 93 -0.46 -1.77 -11.73
C ILE A 93 0.79 -1.30 -12.46
N LYS A 94 0.68 -0.94 -13.74
CA LYS A 94 1.81 -0.44 -14.54
C LYS A 94 2.44 0.82 -13.92
N ARG A 95 1.61 1.75 -13.43
CA ARG A 95 2.08 2.98 -12.75
C ARG A 95 2.74 2.67 -11.41
N MET A 96 2.15 1.84 -10.57
CA MET A 96 2.71 1.46 -9.28
C MET A 96 4.04 0.72 -9.45
N ARG A 97 4.17 -0.20 -10.43
CA ARG A 97 5.45 -0.83 -10.78
C ARG A 97 6.53 0.19 -11.17
N LYS A 98 6.17 1.18 -11.98
CA LYS A 98 7.08 2.27 -12.36
C LYS A 98 7.52 3.07 -11.14
N TRP A 99 6.58 3.37 -10.23
CA TRP A 99 6.86 4.12 -9.00
C TRP A 99 7.77 3.32 -8.07
N ALA A 100 7.45 2.05 -7.80
CA ALA A 100 8.26 1.18 -6.96
C ALA A 100 9.68 1.01 -7.49
N LYS A 101 9.84 0.72 -8.78
CA LYS A 101 11.15 0.61 -9.42
C LYS A 101 11.97 1.90 -9.33
N ARG A 102 11.34 3.06 -9.55
CA ARG A 102 12.02 4.36 -9.55
C ARG A 102 12.43 4.80 -8.15
N SER A 103 11.58 4.56 -7.14
CA SER A 103 11.84 4.97 -5.76
C SER A 103 12.70 3.98 -4.98
N GLY A 104 12.77 2.71 -5.41
CA GLY A 104 13.33 1.61 -4.64
C GLY A 104 12.49 1.23 -3.42
N ALA A 105 11.24 1.72 -3.33
CA ALA A 105 10.35 1.54 -2.20
C ALA A 105 9.23 0.55 -2.51
N LEU A 106 8.71 -0.11 -1.47
CA LEU A 106 7.42 -0.81 -1.53
C LEU A 106 6.30 0.24 -1.66
N VAL A 107 5.50 0.18 -2.72
CA VAL A 107 4.38 1.11 -2.97
C VAL A 107 3.07 0.40 -2.66
N VAL A 108 2.30 1.00 -1.73
CA VAL A 108 1.04 0.41 -1.23
C VAL A 108 -0.12 1.38 -1.44
N GLY A 109 -1.24 0.89 -1.94
CA GLY A 109 -2.45 1.70 -2.13
C GLY A 109 -3.61 0.87 -2.67
N SER A 110 -4.86 1.31 -2.43
CA SER A 110 -6.02 0.55 -2.90
C SER A 110 -6.75 1.20 -4.06
N THR A 111 -7.35 0.36 -4.90
CA THR A 111 -8.13 0.75 -6.08
C THR A 111 -9.32 -0.20 -6.25
N ILE A 112 -10.25 0.15 -7.15
CA ILE A 112 -11.34 -0.75 -7.51
C ILE A 112 -10.84 -1.84 -8.45
N TYR A 113 -11.13 -3.08 -8.11
CA TYR A 113 -10.90 -4.25 -8.94
C TYR A 113 -12.22 -4.95 -9.24
N LYS A 114 -12.37 -5.48 -10.46
CA LYS A 114 -13.55 -6.23 -10.89
C LYS A 114 -13.16 -7.63 -11.32
N GLU A 115 -13.85 -8.63 -10.79
CA GLU A 115 -13.72 -10.03 -11.16
C GLU A 115 -15.07 -10.73 -11.08
N GLU A 116 -15.45 -11.50 -12.08
CA GLU A 116 -16.70 -12.28 -12.14
C GLU A 116 -17.95 -11.44 -11.78
N GLY A 117 -18.01 -10.21 -12.27
CA GLY A 117 -19.14 -9.31 -11.99
C GLY A 117 -19.15 -8.67 -10.59
N LYS A 118 -18.19 -9.01 -9.73
CA LYS A 118 -18.04 -8.47 -8.37
C LYS A 118 -17.00 -7.35 -8.36
N TYR A 119 -17.16 -6.38 -7.45
CA TYR A 119 -16.20 -5.30 -7.25
C TYR A 119 -15.54 -5.44 -5.89
N TYR A 120 -14.23 -5.24 -5.85
CA TYR A 120 -13.41 -5.30 -4.65
C TYR A 120 -12.70 -3.97 -4.44
N ASN A 121 -12.56 -3.55 -3.19
CA ASN A 121 -11.61 -2.51 -2.79
C ASN A 121 -10.29 -3.22 -2.55
N ARG A 122 -9.44 -3.26 -3.57
CA ARG A 122 -8.19 -4.04 -3.59
C ARG A 122 -6.98 -3.19 -3.28
N LEU A 123 -6.32 -3.47 -2.17
CA LEU A 123 -4.99 -2.98 -1.88
C LEU A 123 -3.97 -3.74 -2.72
N LEU A 124 -3.07 -2.98 -3.33
CA LEU A 124 -1.90 -3.48 -4.03
C LEU A 124 -0.65 -3.11 -3.24
N ALA A 125 0.24 -4.06 -3.02
CA ALA A 125 1.57 -3.86 -2.49
C ALA A 125 2.58 -4.23 -3.58
N VAL A 126 3.22 -3.23 -4.18
CA VAL A 126 4.08 -3.40 -5.35
C VAL A 126 5.53 -3.18 -4.96
N TYR A 127 6.36 -4.21 -5.16
CA TYR A 127 7.78 -4.24 -4.85
C TYR A 127 8.63 -3.60 -5.96
N PRO A 128 9.87 -3.15 -5.65
CA PRO A 128 10.78 -2.57 -6.65
C PRO A 128 11.14 -3.50 -7.81
N ASP A 129 11.11 -4.82 -7.60
CA ASP A 129 11.33 -5.84 -8.64
C ASP A 129 10.14 -6.02 -9.59
N GLY A 130 9.02 -5.35 -9.29
CA GLY A 130 7.78 -5.39 -10.07
C GLY A 130 6.83 -6.50 -9.68
N LYS A 131 7.17 -7.37 -8.74
CA LYS A 131 6.20 -8.29 -8.13
C LYS A 131 5.17 -7.49 -7.34
N TYR A 132 4.00 -8.05 -7.12
CA TYR A 132 3.00 -7.45 -6.26
C TYR A 132 2.17 -8.52 -5.56
N GLU A 133 1.68 -8.14 -4.40
CA GLU A 133 0.69 -8.86 -3.60
C GLU A 133 -0.56 -8.00 -3.48
N TYR A 134 -1.68 -8.60 -3.13
CA TYR A 134 -2.92 -7.87 -2.96
C TYR A 134 -3.74 -8.37 -1.78
N TYR A 135 -4.54 -7.46 -1.25
CA TYR A 135 -5.53 -7.70 -0.21
C TYR A 135 -6.86 -7.07 -0.61
N ASP A 136 -7.94 -7.83 -0.55
CA ASP A 136 -9.28 -7.31 -0.76
C ASP A 136 -9.92 -7.00 0.59
N LYS A 137 -10.43 -5.77 0.72
CA LYS A 137 -11.06 -5.31 1.96
C LYS A 137 -12.14 -6.26 2.42
N HIS A 138 -12.04 -6.74 3.66
CA HIS A 138 -13.02 -7.67 4.24
C HIS A 138 -14.26 -6.94 4.78
N ASN A 139 -14.05 -5.94 5.65
CA ASN A 139 -15.14 -5.21 6.28
C ASN A 139 -15.49 -3.94 5.50
N CYS A 140 -16.53 -4.01 4.65
CA CYS A 140 -16.94 -2.87 3.86
C CYS A 140 -17.89 -1.97 4.67
N PHE A 141 -17.58 -0.65 4.76
CA PHE A 141 -18.34 0.31 5.53
C PHE A 141 -19.80 0.38 5.10
N LYS A 142 -20.05 0.39 3.79
CA LYS A 142 -21.41 0.41 3.24
C LYS A 142 -21.74 -0.97 2.67
N LYS A 143 -22.77 -1.61 3.23
CA LYS A 143 -23.24 -2.93 2.75
C LYS A 143 -23.53 -2.89 1.25
N GLY A 144 -23.01 -3.87 0.50
CA GLY A 144 -23.20 -3.99 -0.94
C GLY A 144 -22.37 -3.02 -1.80
N SER A 145 -21.51 -2.19 -1.21
CA SER A 145 -20.62 -1.31 -1.99
C SER A 145 -19.52 -2.08 -2.71
N PHE A 146 -18.92 -3.04 -2.03
CA PHE A 146 -17.91 -3.97 -2.53
C PHE A 146 -18.17 -5.38 -1.99
N SER A 147 -17.66 -6.37 -2.67
CA SER A 147 -17.60 -7.74 -2.16
C SER A 147 -16.48 -7.83 -1.12
N PRO A 148 -16.70 -8.54 0.00
CA PRO A 148 -15.66 -8.76 0.99
C PRO A 148 -14.57 -9.69 0.45
N GLY A 149 -13.33 -9.42 0.81
CA GLY A 149 -12.22 -10.38 0.68
C GLY A 149 -12.32 -11.44 1.77
N ASP A 150 -11.65 -12.55 1.56
CA ASP A 150 -11.70 -13.74 2.45
C ASP A 150 -10.34 -14.14 3.03
N ARG A 151 -9.28 -13.41 2.72
CA ARG A 151 -7.93 -13.74 3.16
C ARG A 151 -7.20 -12.56 3.77
N HIS A 152 -6.34 -12.87 4.73
CA HIS A 152 -5.38 -11.92 5.27
C HIS A 152 -4.14 -11.82 4.38
N LEU A 153 -3.46 -10.70 4.44
CA LEU A 153 -2.18 -10.49 3.81
C LEU A 153 -1.19 -9.91 4.81
N ALA A 154 -0.11 -10.64 5.05
CA ALA A 154 1.06 -10.12 5.74
C ALA A 154 2.17 -9.90 4.71
N LEU A 155 2.69 -8.67 4.67
CA LEU A 155 3.80 -8.28 3.81
C LEU A 155 5.10 -8.41 4.61
N GLU A 156 6.17 -8.81 3.96
CA GLU A 156 7.52 -8.74 4.50
C GLU A 156 8.35 -7.78 3.66
N TRP A 157 8.92 -6.76 4.31
CA TRP A 157 9.77 -5.78 3.64
C TRP A 157 10.88 -5.30 4.54
N LYS A 158 12.14 -5.43 4.07
CA LYS A 158 13.34 -5.07 4.82
C LYS A 158 13.42 -5.69 6.23
N GLY A 159 13.04 -6.96 6.34
CA GLY A 159 13.07 -7.70 7.61
C GLY A 159 11.93 -7.37 8.58
N ILE A 160 11.00 -6.49 8.20
CA ILE A 160 9.85 -6.15 9.02
C ILE A 160 8.58 -6.74 8.39
N ARG A 161 7.75 -7.33 9.24
CA ARG A 161 6.44 -7.89 8.86
C ARG A 161 5.34 -6.86 9.11
N PHE A 162 4.48 -6.65 8.12
CA PHE A 162 3.34 -5.73 8.15
C PHE A 162 2.05 -6.48 7.89
N SER A 163 1.06 -6.34 8.74
CA SER A 163 -0.32 -6.75 8.45
C SER A 163 -1.03 -5.66 7.65
N THR A 164 -1.90 -6.06 6.72
CA THR A 164 -2.59 -5.12 5.81
C THR A 164 -4.08 -5.09 6.11
N TYR A 165 -4.59 -3.88 6.30
CA TYR A 165 -6.01 -3.60 6.52
C TYR A 165 -6.41 -2.33 5.78
N ILE A 166 -7.69 -2.20 5.41
CA ILE A 166 -8.20 -1.00 4.76
C ILE A 166 -9.27 -0.37 5.66
N CYS A 167 -8.92 0.79 6.25
CA CYS A 167 -9.85 1.71 6.95
C CYS A 167 -10.78 0.97 7.94
N TYR A 168 -11.99 0.65 7.52
CA TYR A 168 -13.05 0.07 8.36
C TYR A 168 -12.72 -1.33 8.90
N ASP A 169 -11.79 -2.07 8.27
CA ASP A 169 -11.30 -3.35 8.79
C ASP A 169 -10.75 -3.23 10.22
N LEU A 170 -10.13 -2.09 10.54
CA LEU A 170 -9.55 -1.84 11.86
C LEU A 170 -10.58 -1.73 12.99
N ARG A 171 -11.87 -1.65 12.69
CA ARG A 171 -12.95 -1.64 13.70
C ARG A 171 -13.37 -3.04 14.14
N PHE A 172 -12.82 -4.07 13.54
CA PHE A 172 -13.15 -5.47 13.79
C PHE A 172 -11.93 -6.19 14.36
N PRO A 173 -11.77 -6.22 15.70
CA PRO A 173 -10.62 -6.86 16.34
C PRO A 173 -10.47 -8.33 15.95
N GLU A 174 -11.59 -9.05 15.80
CA GLU A 174 -11.62 -10.44 15.36
C GLU A 174 -11.00 -10.67 13.97
N TRP A 175 -10.99 -9.63 13.13
CA TRP A 175 -10.34 -9.66 11.82
C TRP A 175 -8.90 -9.16 11.87
N SER A 176 -8.59 -8.22 12.77
CA SER A 176 -7.28 -7.55 12.81
C SER A 176 -6.29 -8.14 13.84
N TRP A 177 -6.76 -8.97 14.78
CA TRP A 177 -5.90 -9.63 15.76
C TRP A 177 -5.47 -11.01 15.27
N ASN A 178 -4.27 -11.46 15.64
CA ASN A 178 -3.74 -12.81 15.42
C ASN A 178 -3.30 -13.16 13.98
N HIS A 179 -2.84 -12.18 13.18
CA HIS A 179 -2.32 -12.47 11.84
C HIS A 179 -0.94 -11.87 11.59
#